data_e27af505dd1f9514fcbfdc0cdca887b3
#
_entry.id   e27af505dd1f9514fcbfdc0cdca887b3
#
_cell.length_a   1.000
_cell.length_b   1.000
_cell.length_c   1.000
_cell.angle_alpha   90.00
_cell.angle_beta   90.00
_cell.angle_gamma   90.00
#
_symmetry.space_group_name_H-M   'P 1'
#
loop_
_entity.id
_entity.type
_entity.pdbx_description
1 polymer ?
#
loop_
_entity_poly.entity_id
_entity_poly.type
_entity_poly.pdbx_seq_one_letter_code
_entity_poly.pdbx_strand_id
1 'polypeptide(L)'
;MDITDNHFHLDPSGQKEKAVKAFLNSGGTRLVLVHKPYSPWKKIGQFKDQVKTTLNLSEKARKEGAKVAVVSSPHPVQLIKLLDYYDSKKASEIYLEAVDFCTNLVEERKIVGLGELGRPHFEVDE
;
A
#
# COMPACT_ATOMS: atom_id res chain seq x y z
N MET A 1 -12.81 16.74 18.24
CA MET A 1 -11.44 16.91 17.68
C MET A 1 -11.15 15.76 16.73
N ASP A 2 -10.65 16.08 15.53
CA ASP A 2 -10.22 15.04 14.59
C ASP A 2 -8.78 14.62 14.92
N ILE A 3 -8.58 13.30 15.07
CA ILE A 3 -7.27 12.71 15.28
C ILE A 3 -6.99 11.80 14.09
N THR A 4 -5.89 12.07 13.40
CA THR A 4 -5.49 11.34 12.18
C THR A 4 -4.25 10.50 12.45
N ASP A 5 -4.32 9.22 12.13
CA ASP A 5 -3.12 8.40 11.91
C ASP A 5 -2.77 8.48 10.43
N ASN A 6 -1.61 9.05 10.11
CA ASN A 6 -1.19 9.27 8.73
C ASN A 6 -0.40 8.10 8.12
N HIS A 7 -0.22 7.02 8.85
CA HIS A 7 0.52 5.85 8.37
C HIS A 7 -0.02 4.57 9.01
N PHE A 8 -1.20 4.18 8.58
CA PHE A 8 -1.91 3.02 9.12
C PHE A 8 -1.78 1.84 8.15
N HIS A 9 -1.44 0.68 8.67
CA HIS A 9 -1.43 -0.56 7.90
C HIS A 9 -2.52 -1.51 8.37
N LEU A 10 -3.18 -2.17 7.44
CA LEU A 10 -4.05 -3.31 7.69
C LEU A 10 -3.50 -4.52 6.95
N ASP A 11 -3.67 -5.68 7.54
CA ASP A 11 -3.23 -6.95 6.96
C ASP A 11 -4.46 -7.87 6.83
N PRO A 12 -4.68 -8.51 5.66
CA PRO A 12 -5.82 -9.40 5.48
C PRO A 12 -5.80 -10.63 6.39
N SER A 13 -4.63 -11.00 6.90
CA SER A 13 -4.47 -12.08 7.89
C SER A 13 -4.41 -11.59 9.33
N GLY A 14 -4.44 -10.26 9.55
CA GLY A 14 -4.33 -9.62 10.87
C GLY A 14 -5.68 -9.31 11.51
N GLN A 15 -5.67 -8.29 12.37
CA GLN A 15 -6.85 -7.91 13.15
C GLN A 15 -7.93 -7.15 12.37
N LYS A 16 -7.62 -6.63 11.17
CA LYS A 16 -8.56 -5.96 10.27
C LYS A 16 -9.47 -4.96 11.01
N GLU A 17 -10.78 -5.24 11.02
CA GLU A 17 -11.80 -4.39 11.65
C GLU A 17 -11.55 -4.16 13.14
N LYS A 18 -10.96 -5.12 13.85
CA LYS A 18 -10.60 -4.95 15.29
C LYS A 18 -9.57 -3.86 15.49
N ALA A 19 -8.56 -3.76 14.60
CA ALA A 19 -7.56 -2.71 14.66
C ALA A 19 -8.19 -1.32 14.43
N VAL A 20 -9.12 -1.22 13.49
CA VAL A 20 -9.86 0.02 13.22
C VAL A 20 -10.75 0.40 14.41
N LYS A 21 -11.46 -0.57 14.99
CA LYS A 21 -12.28 -0.34 16.20
C LYS A 21 -11.43 0.14 17.38
N ALA A 22 -10.27 -0.46 17.60
CA ALA A 22 -9.35 -0.04 18.65
C ALA A 22 -8.89 1.41 18.45
N PHE A 23 -8.54 1.78 17.23
CA PHE A 23 -8.18 3.14 16.87
C PHE A 23 -9.33 4.13 17.15
N LEU A 24 -10.54 3.82 16.69
CA LEU A 24 -11.73 4.65 16.92
C LEU A 24 -12.06 4.77 18.42
N ASN A 25 -12.00 3.68 19.17
CA ASN A 25 -12.25 3.67 20.59
C ASN A 25 -11.22 4.48 21.38
N SER A 26 -10.02 4.65 20.85
CA SER A 26 -8.95 5.47 21.44
C SER A 26 -9.07 6.95 21.09
N GLY A 27 -10.09 7.35 20.33
CA GLY A 27 -10.34 8.74 19.94
C GLY A 27 -9.88 9.10 18.52
N GLY A 28 -9.33 8.15 17.79
CA GLY A 28 -8.99 8.35 16.39
C GLY A 28 -10.23 8.52 15.51
N THR A 29 -10.13 9.33 14.45
CA THR A 29 -11.27 9.61 13.56
C THR A 29 -10.93 9.39 12.09
N ARG A 30 -9.69 9.64 11.71
CA ARG A 30 -9.21 9.57 10.33
C ARG A 30 -7.96 8.71 10.26
N LEU A 31 -7.82 7.98 9.17
CA LEU A 31 -6.58 7.26 8.91
C LEU A 31 -6.19 7.34 7.43
N VAL A 32 -4.90 7.36 7.19
CA VAL A 32 -4.32 7.12 5.87
C VAL A 32 -3.88 5.67 5.82
N LEU A 33 -4.60 4.86 5.07
CA LEU A 33 -4.25 3.46 4.86
C LEU A 33 -3.14 3.37 3.83
N VAL A 34 -1.99 2.92 4.28
CA VAL A 34 -0.80 2.77 3.44
C VAL A 34 -0.70 1.32 2.99
N HIS A 35 -0.72 1.11 1.67
CA HIS A 35 -0.50 -0.21 1.10
C HIS A 35 0.87 -0.75 1.50
N LYS A 36 0.91 -2.02 1.88
CA LYS A 36 2.15 -2.77 2.06
C LYS A 36 2.05 -4.10 1.31
N PRO A 37 3.16 -4.72 0.90
CA PRO A 37 3.11 -6.06 0.33
C PRO A 37 2.67 -7.06 1.41
N TYR A 38 1.64 -7.84 1.11
CA TYR A 38 1.13 -8.89 2.01
C TYR A 38 1.88 -10.21 1.85
N SER A 39 2.47 -10.38 0.68
CA SER A 39 3.31 -11.52 0.33
C SER A 39 4.31 -11.11 -0.74
N PRO A 40 5.42 -11.85 -0.92
CA PRO A 40 6.33 -11.60 -2.03
C PRO A 40 5.61 -11.68 -3.37
N TRP A 41 5.95 -10.80 -4.31
CA TRP A 41 5.39 -10.83 -5.65
C TRP A 41 6.50 -10.65 -6.71
N LYS A 42 6.30 -11.28 -7.87
CA LYS A 42 7.22 -11.27 -9.02
C LYS A 42 6.55 -10.73 -10.27
N LYS A 43 5.23 -10.90 -10.38
CA LYS A 43 4.44 -10.53 -11.54
C LYS A 43 3.51 -9.39 -11.18
N ILE A 44 3.31 -8.49 -12.13
CA ILE A 44 2.47 -7.31 -11.95
C ILE A 44 1.03 -7.66 -11.51
N GLY A 45 0.47 -8.77 -11.99
CA GLY A 45 -0.85 -9.21 -11.57
C GLY A 45 -0.95 -9.48 -10.08
N GLN A 46 0.10 -10.03 -9.47
CA GLN A 46 0.15 -10.26 -8.03
C GLN A 46 0.14 -8.94 -7.24
N PHE A 47 0.89 -7.94 -7.71
CA PHE A 47 0.86 -6.60 -7.12
C PHE A 47 -0.52 -5.96 -7.22
N LYS A 48 -1.13 -6.00 -8.41
CA LYS A 48 -2.47 -5.45 -8.63
C LYS A 48 -3.51 -6.09 -7.71
N ASP A 49 -3.44 -7.39 -7.51
CA ASP A 49 -4.34 -8.12 -6.60
C ASP A 49 -4.14 -7.69 -5.14
N GLN A 50 -2.91 -7.46 -4.71
CA GLN A 50 -2.62 -6.96 -3.36
C GLN A 50 -3.14 -5.54 -3.15
N VAL A 51 -3.03 -4.67 -4.14
CA VAL A 51 -3.61 -3.31 -4.08
C VAL A 51 -5.14 -3.38 -3.99
N LYS A 52 -5.77 -4.26 -4.74
CA LYS A 52 -7.23 -4.50 -4.62
C LYS A 52 -7.61 -4.95 -3.21
N THR A 53 -6.81 -5.81 -2.60
CA THR A 53 -7.01 -6.21 -1.20
C THR A 53 -6.93 -5.01 -0.26
N THR A 54 -5.98 -4.12 -0.45
CA THR A 54 -5.88 -2.87 0.32
C THR A 54 -7.13 -2.01 0.16
N LEU A 55 -7.64 -1.86 -1.06
CA LEU A 55 -8.87 -1.10 -1.31
C LEU A 55 -10.08 -1.75 -0.62
N ASN A 56 -10.18 -3.08 -0.62
CA ASN A 56 -11.23 -3.79 0.11
C ASN A 56 -11.13 -3.57 1.63
N LEU A 57 -9.91 -3.58 2.17
CA LEU A 57 -9.69 -3.28 3.59
C LEU A 57 -10.06 -1.83 3.92
N SER A 58 -9.84 -0.89 3.01
CA SER A 58 -10.27 0.51 3.20
C SER A 58 -11.79 0.64 3.30
N GLU A 59 -12.53 -0.12 2.49
CA GLU A 59 -13.99 -0.13 2.56
C GLU A 59 -14.50 -0.72 3.89
N LYS A 60 -13.85 -1.77 4.39
CA LYS A 60 -14.18 -2.33 5.71
C LYS A 60 -13.91 -1.33 6.83
N ALA A 61 -12.80 -0.59 6.76
CA ALA A 61 -12.48 0.46 7.72
C ALA A 61 -13.53 1.59 7.72
N ARG A 62 -13.99 2.01 6.53
CA ARG A 62 -15.06 3.01 6.40
C ARG A 62 -16.37 2.51 7.01
N LYS A 63 -16.72 1.26 6.83
CA LYS A 63 -17.91 0.66 7.44
C LYS A 63 -17.86 0.65 8.97
N GLU A 64 -16.68 0.59 9.55
CA GLU A 64 -16.49 0.71 11.00
C GLU A 64 -16.63 2.16 11.52
N GLY A 65 -16.64 3.14 10.64
CA GLY A 65 -16.86 4.54 10.94
C GLY A 65 -15.62 5.43 10.79
N ALA A 66 -14.49 4.92 10.37
CA ALA A 66 -13.30 5.72 10.10
C ALA A 66 -13.43 6.49 8.78
N LYS A 67 -12.88 7.69 8.75
CA LYS A 67 -12.61 8.39 7.48
C LYS A 67 -11.27 7.90 6.97
N VAL A 68 -11.24 7.39 5.74
CA VAL A 68 -10.07 6.68 5.19
C VAL A 68 -9.63 7.30 3.88
N ALA A 69 -8.36 7.68 3.82
CA ALA A 69 -7.65 7.95 2.58
C ALA A 69 -6.68 6.78 2.33
N VAL A 70 -6.49 6.41 1.08
CA VAL A 70 -5.58 5.32 0.70
C VAL A 70 -4.42 5.86 -0.12
N VAL A 71 -3.21 5.42 0.20
CA VAL A 71 -2.03 5.61 -0.64
C VAL A 71 -1.46 4.25 -1.01
N SER A 72 -0.95 4.11 -2.21
CA SER A 72 -0.40 2.87 -2.73
C SER A 72 0.77 3.12 -3.66
N SER A 73 1.74 2.24 -3.62
CA SER A 73 2.91 2.20 -4.52
C SER A 73 3.60 0.86 -4.35
N PRO A 74 4.41 0.38 -5.32
CA PRO A 74 5.34 -0.69 -5.03
C PRO A 74 6.35 -0.21 -3.97
N HIS A 75 6.60 -1.04 -2.95
CA HIS A 75 7.49 -0.69 -1.86
C HIS A 75 8.91 -0.40 -2.37
N PRO A 76 9.66 0.56 -1.79
CA PRO A 76 11.01 0.90 -2.23
C PRO A 76 11.98 -0.30 -2.34
N VAL A 77 11.83 -1.29 -1.47
CA VAL A 77 12.67 -2.50 -1.47
C VAL A 77 12.28 -3.48 -2.57
N GLN A 78 11.12 -3.32 -3.19
CA GLN A 78 10.61 -4.29 -4.16
C GLN A 78 11.45 -4.38 -5.44
N LEU A 79 12.03 -3.27 -5.87
CA LEU A 79 12.93 -3.29 -7.03
C LEU A 79 14.12 -4.24 -6.80
N ILE A 80 14.70 -4.19 -5.60
CA ILE A 80 15.82 -5.06 -5.22
C ILE A 80 15.39 -6.52 -5.22
N LYS A 81 14.20 -6.80 -4.69
CA LYS A 81 13.64 -8.17 -4.69
C LYS A 81 13.38 -8.70 -6.10
N LEU A 82 12.95 -7.83 -7.02
CA LEU A 82 12.77 -8.21 -8.42
C LEU A 82 14.07 -8.57 -9.11
N LEU A 83 15.19 -7.99 -8.70
CA LEU A 83 16.53 -8.30 -9.25
C LEU A 83 16.98 -9.74 -8.93
N ASP A 84 16.38 -10.39 -7.94
CA ASP A 84 16.64 -11.83 -7.67
C ASP A 84 16.08 -12.74 -8.80
N TYR A 85 15.14 -12.24 -9.60
CA TYR A 85 14.44 -13.02 -10.62
C TYR A 85 14.62 -12.50 -12.05
N TYR A 86 14.95 -11.22 -12.21
CA TYR A 86 15.02 -10.54 -13.50
C TYR A 86 16.31 -9.72 -13.62
N ASP A 87 16.73 -9.43 -14.83
CA ASP A 87 17.77 -8.42 -15.06
C ASP A 87 17.27 -7.02 -14.68
N SER A 88 18.19 -6.05 -14.61
CA SER A 88 17.84 -4.70 -14.15
C SER A 88 16.82 -4.01 -15.06
N LYS A 89 16.88 -4.26 -16.37
CA LYS A 89 15.93 -3.70 -17.33
C LYS A 89 14.52 -4.22 -17.07
N LYS A 90 14.36 -5.54 -16.98
CA LYS A 90 13.06 -6.16 -16.75
C LYS A 90 12.49 -5.85 -15.37
N ALA A 91 13.33 -5.87 -14.34
CA ALA A 91 12.92 -5.48 -12.99
C ALA A 91 12.41 -4.04 -12.94
N SER A 92 13.11 -3.12 -13.59
CA SER A 92 12.70 -1.71 -13.69
C SER A 92 11.38 -1.54 -14.45
N GLU A 93 11.20 -2.26 -15.55
CA GLU A 93 9.94 -2.23 -16.32
C GLU A 93 8.75 -2.68 -15.46
N ILE A 94 8.89 -3.77 -14.72
CA ILE A 94 7.84 -4.29 -13.83
C ILE A 94 7.55 -3.29 -12.70
N TYR A 95 8.59 -2.72 -12.10
CA TYR A 95 8.43 -1.75 -11.03
C TYR A 95 7.70 -0.48 -11.51
N LEU A 96 8.10 0.05 -12.67
CA LEU A 96 7.45 1.23 -13.26
C LEU A 96 6.01 0.94 -13.68
N GLU A 97 5.72 -0.24 -14.18
CA GLU A 97 4.34 -0.65 -14.47
C GLU A 97 3.47 -0.66 -13.20
N ALA A 98 4.04 -1.10 -12.08
CA ALA A 98 3.35 -1.04 -10.80
C ALA A 98 3.11 0.41 -10.34
N VAL A 99 4.06 1.31 -10.54
CA VAL A 99 3.89 2.75 -10.26
C VAL A 99 2.80 3.34 -11.15
N ASP A 100 2.82 3.04 -12.45
CA ASP A 100 1.82 3.53 -13.40
C ASP A 100 0.40 3.04 -13.04
N PHE A 101 0.28 1.80 -12.61
CA PHE A 101 -0.99 1.27 -12.11
C PHE A 101 -1.52 2.09 -10.93
N CYS A 102 -0.68 2.42 -9.96
CA CYS A 102 -1.07 3.25 -8.83
C CYS A 102 -1.36 4.70 -9.25
N THR A 103 -0.61 5.26 -10.18
CA THR A 103 -0.87 6.59 -10.74
C THR A 103 -2.26 6.66 -11.38
N ASN A 104 -2.64 5.64 -12.14
CA ASN A 104 -3.97 5.55 -12.73
C ASN A 104 -5.08 5.50 -11.65
N LEU A 105 -4.83 4.82 -10.53
CA LEU A 105 -5.77 4.81 -9.41
C LEU A 105 -5.93 6.20 -8.76
N VAL A 106 -4.88 7.00 -8.72
CA VAL A 106 -4.95 8.41 -8.28
C VAL A 106 -5.83 9.22 -9.23
N GLU A 107 -5.59 9.09 -10.53
CA GLU A 107 -6.37 9.79 -11.57
C GLU A 107 -7.85 9.40 -11.53
N GLU A 108 -8.15 8.14 -11.26
CA GLU A 108 -9.51 7.61 -11.08
C GLU A 108 -10.10 7.95 -9.71
N ARG A 109 -9.37 8.63 -8.84
CA ARG A 109 -9.79 9.00 -7.47
C ARG A 109 -10.10 7.80 -6.56
N LYS A 110 -9.51 6.66 -6.82
CA LYS A 110 -9.62 5.46 -5.97
C LYS A 110 -8.63 5.48 -4.81
N ILE A 111 -7.50 6.16 -4.98
CA ILE A 111 -6.51 6.46 -3.96
C ILE A 111 -6.14 7.94 -4.03
N VAL A 112 -5.54 8.48 -2.97
CA VAL A 112 -5.23 9.92 -2.89
C VAL A 112 -3.80 10.27 -3.26
N GLY A 113 -2.91 9.30 -3.33
CA GLY A 113 -1.51 9.54 -3.65
C GLY A 113 -0.69 8.24 -3.71
N LEU A 114 0.59 8.41 -4.02
CA LEU A 114 1.56 7.32 -4.06
C LEU A 114 2.29 7.19 -2.72
N GLY A 115 2.38 5.99 -2.19
CA GLY A 115 3.10 5.69 -0.95
C GLY A 115 3.04 4.18 -0.62
N GLU A 116 4.07 3.59 -0.09
CA GLU A 116 5.38 4.17 0.14
C GLU A 116 6.20 4.19 -1.16
N LEU A 117 6.85 5.29 -1.41
CA LEU A 117 7.67 5.47 -2.60
C LEU A 117 9.01 6.08 -2.18
N GLY A 118 10.10 5.61 -2.74
CA GLY A 118 11.38 6.17 -2.41
C GLY A 118 12.53 5.22 -2.69
N ARG A 119 13.65 5.55 -2.11
CA ARG A 119 14.90 4.82 -2.23
C ARG A 119 15.13 4.00 -0.96
N PRO A 120 15.66 2.77 -1.05
CA PRO A 120 16.07 2.02 0.14
C PRO A 120 17.08 2.80 0.97
N HIS A 121 16.98 2.71 2.29
CA HIS A 121 17.86 3.40 3.23
C HIS A 121 19.16 2.64 3.55
N PHE A 122 19.32 1.44 3.03
CA PHE A 122 20.52 0.62 3.17
C PHE A 122 21.30 0.57 1.85
N GLU A 123 22.58 0.23 1.93
CA GLU A 123 23.44 0.09 0.75
C GLU A 123 22.95 -1.10 -0.10
N VAL A 124 22.92 -0.88 -1.41
CA VAL A 124 22.65 -1.90 -2.41
C VAL A 124 23.82 -1.94 -3.35
N ASP A 125 24.27 -3.16 -3.68
CA ASP A 125 25.28 -3.35 -4.71
C ASP A 125 24.71 -2.89 -6.06
N GLU A 126 25.44 -1.99 -6.70
CA GLU A 126 25.08 -1.48 -8.02
C GLU A 126 25.39 -2.48 -9.14
#